data_5b44f8be891976c7b36219d487a885f2
#
_entry.id   5b44f8be891976c7b36219d487a885f2
#
_cell.length_a   1.000
_cell.length_b   1.000
_cell.length_c   1.000
_cell.angle_alpha   90.00
_cell.angle_beta   90.00
_cell.angle_gamma   90.00
#
_symmetry.space_group_name_H-M   'P 1'
#
loop_
_entity.id
_entity.type
_entity.pdbx_description
1 polymer ?
#
loop_
_entity_poly.entity_id
_entity_poly.type
_entity_poly.pdbx_seq_one_letter_code
_entity_poly.pdbx_strand_id
1 'polypeptide(L)'
;MPTSASSSHRAALKTVLLGAVAVAVCTAIAGPAFAQPSGKIPELASSKFAWFPQTADGRIAFYGTGWFDPPAGLRGPIKPHPDYPLRGNDMPGTQPTLAIGNYLDPVLKPWAAEQMRISNEEIISGKRGMPFLAQSRCYPGGVPGQLLYTAEPFYFIQQQKQVWMIWQRDQMVRRIAMTDKHSAHVKPSWFGESIGRYENDELVVDTIGLSTHMSYIDMFRTPHTEKLHVLERFKITADGKFLEAFVKITDEDTFNEPIYGTKRWRKLDNEWRESICRENNDDKFNHNLFPIPTAKTSDF
;
A
#
# COMPACT_ATOMS: atom_id res chain seq x y z
N MET A 1 -12.84 94.34 -40.80
CA MET A 1 -11.66 95.23 -40.91
C MET A 1 -10.68 94.86 -39.85
N PRO A 2 -9.42 94.88 -40.04
CA PRO A 2 -8.58 94.16 -40.99
C PRO A 2 -7.57 93.25 -40.30
N THR A 3 -7.05 92.30 -41.02
CA THR A 3 -5.67 92.01 -41.42
C THR A 3 -4.64 91.88 -40.27
N SER A 4 -3.81 90.90 -40.16
CA SER A 4 -2.73 90.48 -41.08
C SER A 4 -2.02 89.23 -40.57
N ALA A 5 -1.71 88.44 -41.44
CA ALA A 5 -0.58 87.59 -41.79
C ALA A 5 0.74 87.78 -41.02
N SER A 6 1.42 86.68 -40.75
CA SER A 6 2.83 86.43 -41.10
C SER A 6 3.37 85.13 -40.45
N SER A 7 3.68 84.21 -41.26
CA SER A 7 4.94 83.54 -41.64
C SER A 7 5.65 82.70 -40.56
N SER A 8 5.64 81.40 -40.88
CA SER A 8 6.73 80.48 -41.01
C SER A 8 7.91 80.54 -40.08
N HIS A 9 8.15 79.40 -39.42
CA HIS A 9 9.45 78.70 -39.49
C HIS A 9 9.29 77.24 -39.13
N ARG A 10 9.65 76.38 -40.04
CA ARG A 10 9.78 74.90 -39.85
C ARG A 10 11.07 74.65 -39.07
N ALA A 11 10.99 74.08 -37.96
CA ALA A 11 12.13 73.35 -37.36
C ALA A 11 11.81 71.86 -37.26
N ALA A 12 12.52 71.09 -38.05
CA ALA A 12 12.42 69.65 -38.00
C ALA A 12 13.14 69.05 -36.80
N LEU A 13 12.40 68.55 -35.85
CA LEU A 13 12.96 67.78 -34.75
C LEU A 13 13.00 66.29 -35.11
N LYS A 14 14.22 65.80 -35.27
CA LYS A 14 14.46 64.34 -35.46
C LYS A 14 14.24 63.66 -34.12
N THR A 15 13.15 62.92 -34.00
CA THR A 15 12.89 62.02 -32.84
C THR A 15 13.66 60.72 -33.07
N VAL A 16 14.69 60.50 -32.25
CA VAL A 16 15.38 59.22 -32.18
C VAL A 16 14.57 58.29 -31.26
N LEU A 17 13.88 57.30 -31.83
CA LEU A 17 13.27 56.23 -31.05
C LEU A 17 14.36 55.30 -30.54
N LEU A 18 14.71 55.36 -29.27
CA LEU A 18 15.40 54.26 -28.59
C LEU A 18 14.37 53.18 -28.28
N GLY A 19 14.39 52.07 -29.04
CA GLY A 19 13.66 50.86 -28.75
C GLY A 19 14.31 50.11 -27.56
N ALA A 20 13.72 50.21 -26.39
CA ALA A 20 14.07 49.31 -25.28
C ALA A 20 13.50 47.91 -25.55
N VAL A 21 14.38 47.00 -25.94
CA VAL A 21 14.04 45.55 -26.00
C VAL A 21 14.01 45.04 -24.57
N ALA A 22 12.81 44.90 -24.02
CA ALA A 22 12.62 44.18 -22.75
C ALA A 22 12.75 42.67 -23.03
N VAL A 23 13.90 42.11 -22.71
CA VAL A 23 14.08 40.64 -22.68
C VAL A 23 13.39 40.15 -21.40
N ALA A 24 12.17 39.63 -21.57
CA ALA A 24 11.49 38.90 -20.51
C ALA A 24 12.21 37.55 -20.30
N VAL A 25 13.06 37.51 -19.29
CA VAL A 25 13.62 36.22 -18.80
C VAL A 25 12.48 35.47 -18.11
N CYS A 26 11.80 34.58 -18.85
CA CYS A 26 10.93 33.59 -18.27
C CYS A 26 11.83 32.60 -17.49
N THR A 27 12.02 32.83 -16.20
CA THR A 27 12.52 31.80 -15.29
C THR A 27 11.44 30.72 -15.24
N ALA A 28 11.61 29.66 -16.03
CA ALA A 28 10.82 28.46 -15.87
C ALA A 28 11.11 27.93 -14.46
N ILE A 29 10.14 28.04 -13.57
CA ILE A 29 10.15 27.35 -12.30
C ILE A 29 10.06 25.86 -12.68
N ALA A 30 11.19 25.18 -12.67
CA ALA A 30 11.21 23.73 -12.83
C ALA A 30 10.42 23.14 -11.65
N GLY A 31 9.18 22.76 -11.89
CA GLY A 31 8.42 21.95 -10.97
C GLY A 31 9.18 20.63 -10.71
N PRO A 32 8.84 19.91 -9.62
CA PRO A 32 9.49 18.62 -9.33
C PRO A 32 9.43 17.73 -10.57
N ALA A 33 10.59 17.28 -11.02
CA ALA A 33 10.70 16.37 -12.15
C ALA A 33 9.97 15.08 -11.77
N PHE A 34 8.91 14.76 -12.53
CA PHE A 34 8.28 13.45 -12.41
C PHE A 34 9.20 12.42 -13.08
N ALA A 35 9.38 11.28 -12.40
CA ALA A 35 10.07 10.15 -12.98
C ALA A 35 9.42 9.80 -14.33
N GLN A 36 10.21 9.80 -15.40
CA GLN A 36 9.69 9.40 -16.69
C GLN A 36 9.50 7.88 -16.69
N PRO A 37 8.36 7.36 -17.16
CA PRO A 37 8.14 5.93 -17.23
C PRO A 37 9.19 5.28 -18.12
N SER A 38 9.81 4.19 -17.66
CA SER A 38 10.58 3.29 -18.49
C SER A 38 9.70 2.09 -18.88
N GLY A 39 9.31 2.00 -20.13
CA GLY A 39 8.39 0.98 -20.61
C GLY A 39 6.93 1.45 -20.68
N LYS A 40 6.03 0.53 -20.93
CA LYS A 40 4.59 0.78 -21.03
C LYS A 40 3.99 0.92 -19.64
N ILE A 41 3.13 1.90 -19.44
CA ILE A 41 2.34 2.03 -18.22
C ILE A 41 1.32 0.88 -18.16
N PRO A 42 1.33 0.01 -17.12
CA PRO A 42 0.36 -1.06 -17.00
C PRO A 42 -1.04 -0.49 -16.76
N GLU A 43 -2.05 -1.04 -17.41
CA GLU A 43 -3.45 -0.65 -17.26
C GLU A 43 -4.06 -1.33 -16.02
N LEU A 44 -3.77 -0.81 -14.85
CA LEU A 44 -4.23 -1.37 -13.58
C LEU A 44 -5.66 -0.95 -13.23
N ALA A 45 -6.08 0.23 -13.69
CA ALA A 45 -7.37 0.84 -13.37
C ALA A 45 -8.46 0.47 -14.38
N SER A 46 -9.68 0.27 -13.87
CA SER A 46 -10.87 0.14 -14.71
C SER A 46 -12.14 0.42 -13.89
N SER A 47 -13.16 0.93 -14.55
CA SER A 47 -14.52 1.02 -14.00
C SER A 47 -15.32 -0.28 -14.14
N LYS A 48 -14.78 -1.28 -14.85
CA LYS A 48 -15.49 -2.53 -15.21
C LYS A 48 -15.02 -3.75 -14.45
N PHE A 49 -13.82 -3.70 -13.88
CA PHE A 49 -13.26 -4.85 -13.18
C PHE A 49 -12.56 -4.45 -11.88
N ALA A 50 -12.42 -5.44 -11.01
CA ALA A 50 -11.62 -5.38 -9.80
C ALA A 50 -10.59 -6.52 -9.75
N TRP A 51 -9.66 -6.42 -8.84
CA TRP A 51 -8.62 -7.40 -8.58
C TRP A 51 -8.99 -8.26 -7.36
N PHE A 52 -9.35 -9.50 -7.60
CA PHE A 52 -9.76 -10.47 -6.57
C PHE A 52 -8.58 -11.33 -6.13
N PRO A 53 -8.32 -11.46 -4.83
CA PRO A 53 -7.22 -12.29 -4.34
C PRO A 53 -7.43 -13.75 -4.71
N GLN A 54 -6.32 -14.44 -4.99
CA GLN A 54 -6.33 -15.84 -5.39
C GLN A 54 -5.48 -16.71 -4.47
N THR A 55 -5.87 -17.97 -4.39
CA THR A 55 -5.07 -19.07 -3.85
C THR A 55 -4.08 -19.58 -4.90
N ALA A 56 -3.12 -20.39 -4.47
CA ALA A 56 -2.10 -20.95 -5.36
C ALA A 56 -2.70 -21.83 -6.48
N ASP A 57 -3.83 -22.48 -6.22
CA ASP A 57 -4.56 -23.31 -7.20
C ASP A 57 -5.50 -22.50 -8.11
N GLY A 58 -5.48 -21.15 -8.00
CA GLY A 58 -6.19 -20.24 -8.89
C GLY A 58 -7.64 -19.95 -8.53
N ARG A 59 -8.15 -20.49 -7.41
CA ARG A 59 -9.49 -20.16 -6.91
C ARG A 59 -9.52 -18.77 -6.28
N ILE A 60 -10.68 -18.12 -6.27
CA ILE A 60 -10.86 -16.87 -5.52
C ILE A 60 -10.72 -17.21 -4.03
N ALA A 61 -9.93 -16.41 -3.33
CA ALA A 61 -9.76 -16.57 -1.91
C ALA A 61 -10.87 -15.83 -1.16
N PHE A 62 -11.68 -16.56 -0.42
CA PHE A 62 -12.72 -16.01 0.44
C PHE A 62 -12.23 -15.66 1.85
N TYR A 63 -11.00 -16.02 2.16
CA TYR A 63 -10.31 -15.72 3.42
C TYR A 63 -8.96 -15.11 3.11
N GLY A 64 -8.36 -14.47 4.10
CA GLY A 64 -7.03 -13.91 3.94
C GLY A 64 -6.06 -14.94 3.36
N THR A 65 -5.34 -14.56 2.34
CA THR A 65 -4.33 -15.42 1.71
C THR A 65 -2.95 -14.94 2.12
N GLY A 66 -2.09 -15.88 2.50
CA GLY A 66 -0.71 -15.58 2.83
C GLY A 66 0.14 -15.24 1.61
N TRP A 67 1.41 -15.07 1.84
CA TRP A 67 2.41 -14.92 0.80
C TRP A 67 2.67 -16.24 0.11
N PHE A 68 2.86 -16.20 -1.20
CA PHE A 68 3.49 -17.28 -1.95
C PHE A 68 5.02 -17.11 -1.91
N ASP A 69 5.72 -18.20 -2.12
CA ASP A 69 7.17 -18.18 -2.19
C ASP A 69 7.66 -17.31 -3.37
N PRO A 70 8.75 -16.57 -3.18
CA PRO A 70 9.40 -15.85 -4.26
C PRO A 70 10.11 -16.82 -5.21
N PRO A 71 10.68 -16.34 -6.31
CA PRO A 71 11.58 -17.12 -7.15
C PRO A 71 12.72 -17.77 -6.36
N ALA A 72 13.19 -18.91 -6.82
CA ALA A 72 14.25 -19.66 -6.17
C ALA A 72 15.52 -18.81 -5.92
N GLY A 73 16.15 -19.02 -4.78
CA GLY A 73 17.32 -18.29 -4.34
C GLY A 73 17.06 -17.03 -3.50
N LEU A 74 15.81 -16.65 -3.32
CA LEU A 74 15.42 -15.56 -2.43
C LEU A 74 14.82 -16.11 -1.12
N ARG A 75 15.05 -15.39 -0.02
CA ARG A 75 14.46 -15.73 1.27
C ARG A 75 12.95 -15.52 1.25
N GLY A 76 12.20 -16.58 1.39
CA GLY A 76 10.74 -16.54 1.42
C GLY A 76 10.16 -15.96 2.72
N PRO A 77 8.84 -15.82 2.80
CA PRO A 77 8.15 -15.33 3.99
C PRO A 77 8.22 -16.36 5.13
N ILE A 78 7.89 -15.91 6.34
CA ILE A 78 7.73 -16.79 7.51
C ILE A 78 6.73 -17.90 7.18
N LYS A 79 7.04 -19.11 7.61
CA LYS A 79 6.22 -20.31 7.40
C LYS A 79 5.44 -20.68 8.67
N PRO A 80 4.44 -21.54 8.59
CA PRO A 80 3.82 -22.13 9.78
C PRO A 80 4.85 -22.81 10.68
N HIS A 81 4.61 -22.75 11.99
CA HIS A 81 5.46 -23.43 12.97
C HIS A 81 5.43 -24.96 12.76
N PRO A 82 6.57 -25.66 12.81
CA PRO A 82 6.64 -27.09 12.54
C PRO A 82 5.72 -27.93 13.44
N ASP A 83 5.63 -27.58 14.72
CA ASP A 83 4.80 -28.29 15.70
C ASP A 83 3.31 -27.94 15.61
N TYR A 84 2.98 -26.85 14.87
CA TYR A 84 1.63 -26.38 14.67
C TYR A 84 1.34 -26.19 13.17
N PRO A 85 1.41 -27.26 12.36
CA PRO A 85 1.17 -27.17 10.94
C PRO A 85 -0.26 -26.71 10.66
N LEU A 86 -0.47 -26.10 9.51
CA LEU A 86 -1.81 -25.76 9.03
C LEU A 86 -2.68 -27.03 8.99
N ARG A 87 -3.93 -26.93 9.42
CA ARG A 87 -4.83 -28.08 9.53
C ARG A 87 -5.94 -28.05 8.48
N GLY A 88 -6.27 -29.21 7.97
CA GLY A 88 -7.51 -29.49 7.26
C GLY A 88 -7.67 -28.75 5.95
N ASN A 89 -8.61 -27.83 5.87
CA ASN A 89 -9.00 -27.13 4.64
C ASN A 89 -8.09 -25.94 4.27
N ASP A 90 -6.92 -25.84 4.90
CA ASP A 90 -5.97 -24.80 4.57
C ASP A 90 -5.42 -25.02 3.17
N MET A 91 -5.73 -24.09 2.29
CA MET A 91 -5.27 -24.16 0.90
C MET A 91 -3.84 -23.64 0.79
N PRO A 92 -3.02 -24.18 -0.14
CA PRO A 92 -1.71 -23.62 -0.41
C PRO A 92 -1.77 -22.10 -0.63
N GLY A 93 -0.88 -21.37 0.02
CA GLY A 93 -0.83 -19.91 -0.04
C GLY A 93 -1.86 -19.21 0.85
N THR A 94 -2.59 -19.90 1.70
CA THR A 94 -3.42 -19.29 2.74
C THR A 94 -2.66 -19.20 4.06
N GLN A 95 -2.99 -18.19 4.84
CA GLN A 95 -2.56 -18.06 6.23
C GLN A 95 -3.83 -17.84 7.07
N PRO A 96 -4.43 -18.93 7.59
CA PRO A 96 -5.59 -18.80 8.46
C PRO A 96 -5.28 -17.93 9.67
N THR A 97 -6.25 -17.19 10.12
CA THR A 97 -6.08 -16.27 11.26
C THR A 97 -5.63 -16.95 12.54
N LEU A 98 -5.89 -18.26 12.67
CA LEU A 98 -5.45 -19.08 13.80
C LEU A 98 -4.09 -19.77 13.57
N ALA A 99 -3.42 -19.49 12.46
CA ALA A 99 -2.13 -20.10 12.17
C ALA A 99 -1.04 -19.60 13.13
N ILE A 100 -0.20 -20.54 13.55
CA ILE A 100 0.98 -20.24 14.34
C ILE A 100 2.17 -20.08 13.40
N GLY A 101 2.78 -18.91 13.42
CA GLY A 101 3.99 -18.67 12.64
C GLY A 101 5.24 -19.27 13.28
N ASN A 102 6.21 -19.61 12.45
CA ASN A 102 7.49 -20.14 12.93
C ASN A 102 8.35 -19.04 13.57
N TYR A 103 8.14 -18.82 14.85
CA TYR A 103 8.94 -17.88 15.64
C TYR A 103 10.37 -18.38 15.93
N LEU A 104 10.70 -19.63 15.54
CA LEU A 104 12.05 -20.17 15.59
C LEU A 104 12.82 -19.95 14.28
N ASP A 105 12.22 -19.26 13.32
CA ASP A 105 12.84 -18.96 12.03
C ASP A 105 14.10 -18.10 12.22
N PRO A 106 15.27 -18.53 11.73
CA PRO A 106 16.54 -17.82 11.95
C PRO A 106 16.61 -16.43 11.26
N VAL A 107 15.65 -16.11 10.39
CA VAL A 107 15.56 -14.76 9.83
C VAL A 107 15.17 -13.72 10.87
N LEU A 108 14.45 -14.11 11.92
CA LEU A 108 13.99 -13.22 12.96
C LEU A 108 15.10 -12.82 13.93
N LYS A 109 15.17 -11.55 14.27
CA LYS A 109 15.94 -11.08 15.42
C LYS A 109 15.32 -11.60 16.73
N PRO A 110 16.09 -11.77 17.81
CA PRO A 110 15.60 -12.36 19.06
C PRO A 110 14.36 -11.69 19.63
N TRP A 111 14.28 -10.34 19.59
CA TRP A 111 13.11 -9.62 20.09
C TRP A 111 11.85 -9.89 19.24
N ALA A 112 12.01 -9.96 17.91
CA ALA A 112 10.90 -10.21 16.99
C ALA A 112 10.38 -11.65 17.14
N ALA A 113 11.30 -12.61 17.27
CA ALA A 113 10.98 -14.00 17.56
C ALA A 113 10.19 -14.12 18.87
N GLU A 114 10.61 -13.43 19.95
CA GLU A 114 9.93 -13.45 21.25
C GLU A 114 8.55 -12.78 21.18
N GLN A 115 8.42 -11.63 20.54
CA GLN A 115 7.12 -10.97 20.36
C GLN A 115 6.15 -11.85 19.56
N MET A 116 6.63 -12.52 18.52
CA MET A 116 5.85 -13.43 17.73
C MET A 116 5.46 -14.67 18.54
N ARG A 117 6.36 -15.22 19.35
CA ARG A 117 6.08 -16.33 20.27
C ARG A 117 4.98 -15.98 21.25
N ILE A 118 5.07 -14.84 21.95
CA ILE A 118 4.06 -14.36 22.89
C ILE A 118 2.70 -14.23 22.21
N SER A 119 2.65 -13.60 21.05
CA SER A 119 1.40 -13.43 20.28
C SER A 119 0.77 -14.76 19.84
N ASN A 120 1.60 -15.77 19.56
CA ASN A 120 1.13 -17.09 19.17
C ASN A 120 0.73 -17.94 20.39
N GLU A 121 1.39 -17.77 21.53
CA GLU A 121 1.08 -18.51 22.76
C GLU A 121 -0.34 -18.25 23.27
N GLU A 122 -0.86 -17.06 23.08
CA GLU A 122 -2.25 -16.73 23.41
C GLU A 122 -3.25 -17.62 22.66
N ILE A 123 -2.89 -18.04 21.44
CA ILE A 123 -3.70 -18.95 20.62
C ILE A 123 -3.49 -20.40 21.06
N ILE A 124 -2.23 -20.82 21.25
CA ILE A 124 -1.85 -22.18 21.65
C ILE A 124 -2.48 -22.53 23.00
N SER A 125 -2.46 -21.59 23.94
CA SER A 125 -3.01 -21.79 25.30
C SER A 125 -4.55 -21.73 25.36
N GLY A 126 -5.21 -21.35 24.26
CA GLY A 126 -6.66 -21.16 24.24
C GLY A 126 -7.17 -19.97 25.05
N LYS A 127 -6.28 -19.09 25.55
CA LYS A 127 -6.66 -17.88 26.28
C LYS A 127 -7.47 -16.91 25.43
N ARG A 128 -7.28 -16.96 24.12
CA ARG A 128 -8.06 -16.20 23.14
C ARG A 128 -8.60 -17.13 22.07
N GLY A 129 -9.88 -17.02 21.77
CA GLY A 129 -10.52 -17.77 20.69
C GLY A 129 -10.04 -17.35 19.30
N MET A 130 -9.59 -16.09 19.16
CA MET A 130 -8.97 -15.56 17.94
C MET A 130 -7.77 -14.68 18.26
N PRO A 131 -6.69 -14.79 17.46
CA PRO A 131 -5.56 -13.90 17.60
C PRO A 131 -5.96 -12.47 17.23
N PHE A 132 -5.27 -11.52 17.84
CA PHE A 132 -5.42 -10.13 17.42
C PHE A 132 -4.80 -9.95 16.04
N LEU A 133 -5.62 -9.51 15.10
CA LEU A 133 -5.20 -8.94 13.83
C LEU A 133 -5.82 -7.55 13.71
N ALA A 134 -5.16 -6.64 13.02
CA ALA A 134 -5.68 -5.29 12.81
C ALA A 134 -7.13 -5.33 12.27
N GLN A 135 -7.40 -6.17 11.29
CA GLN A 135 -8.74 -6.29 10.69
C GLN A 135 -9.79 -6.91 11.60
N SER A 136 -9.40 -7.75 12.56
CA SER A 136 -10.38 -8.29 13.53
C SER A 136 -10.95 -7.20 14.45
N ARG A 137 -10.34 -6.03 14.45
CA ARG A 137 -10.77 -4.82 15.14
C ARG A 137 -11.11 -3.66 14.21
N CYS A 138 -11.34 -3.94 12.93
CA CYS A 138 -11.65 -2.95 11.91
C CYS A 138 -10.54 -1.88 11.73
N TYR A 139 -9.29 -2.19 12.09
CA TYR A 139 -8.15 -1.36 11.76
C TYR A 139 -7.64 -1.68 10.35
N PRO A 140 -7.01 -0.73 9.67
CA PRO A 140 -6.31 -0.99 8.42
C PRO A 140 -5.21 -2.03 8.60
N GLY A 141 -4.98 -2.85 7.58
CA GLY A 141 -3.93 -3.86 7.60
C GLY A 141 -2.51 -3.31 7.46
N GLY A 142 -2.39 -2.05 7.11
CA GLY A 142 -1.08 -1.44 6.82
C GLY A 142 -0.44 -1.98 5.54
N VAL A 143 0.86 -1.70 5.38
CA VAL A 143 1.67 -2.22 4.27
C VAL A 143 2.77 -3.10 4.87
N PRO A 144 2.98 -4.31 4.37
CA PRO A 144 2.29 -4.98 3.26
C PRO A 144 1.02 -5.73 3.69
N GLY A 145 0.66 -5.74 4.97
CA GLY A 145 -0.41 -6.56 5.54
C GLY A 145 -1.74 -6.45 4.80
N GLN A 146 -2.11 -5.24 4.33
CA GLN A 146 -3.37 -5.04 3.60
C GLN A 146 -3.49 -5.90 2.33
N LEU A 147 -2.38 -6.24 1.69
CA LEU A 147 -2.38 -7.14 0.52
C LEU A 147 -2.78 -8.58 0.88
N LEU A 148 -2.64 -8.96 2.15
CA LEU A 148 -2.81 -10.35 2.62
C LEU A 148 -4.15 -10.59 3.27
N TYR A 149 -4.66 -9.58 3.95
CA TYR A 149 -5.74 -9.80 4.90
C TYR A 149 -7.13 -9.82 4.27
N THR A 150 -7.34 -9.08 3.19
CA THR A 150 -8.69 -8.94 2.64
C THR A 150 -8.98 -10.03 1.63
N ALA A 151 -10.16 -10.62 1.73
CA ALA A 151 -10.75 -11.47 0.72
C ALA A 151 -11.50 -10.66 -0.34
N GLU A 152 -11.86 -9.43 -0.01
CA GLU A 152 -12.55 -8.53 -0.89
C GLU A 152 -11.61 -7.95 -1.95
N PRO A 153 -12.18 -7.57 -3.09
CA PRO A 153 -11.39 -7.02 -4.18
C PRO A 153 -10.89 -5.61 -3.88
N PHE A 154 -9.93 -5.19 -4.68
CA PHE A 154 -9.49 -3.81 -4.72
C PHE A 154 -9.40 -3.28 -6.14
N TYR A 155 -9.34 -1.96 -6.25
CA TYR A 155 -9.34 -1.20 -7.48
C TYR A 155 -8.15 -0.26 -7.52
N PHE A 156 -7.74 0.11 -8.72
CA PHE A 156 -6.80 1.19 -8.93
C PHE A 156 -7.49 2.39 -9.58
N ILE A 157 -7.07 3.58 -9.18
CA ILE A 157 -7.27 4.81 -9.94
C ILE A 157 -5.89 5.33 -10.29
N GLN A 158 -5.59 5.40 -11.58
CA GLN A 158 -4.30 5.86 -12.09
C GLN A 158 -4.43 7.28 -12.62
N GLN A 159 -3.61 8.17 -12.07
CA GLN A 159 -3.48 9.56 -12.50
C GLN A 159 -1.99 9.86 -12.71
N GLN A 160 -1.69 10.93 -13.44
CA GLN A 160 -0.31 11.30 -13.75
C GLN A 160 0.57 11.52 -12.51
N LYS A 161 -0.01 12.12 -11.46
CA LYS A 161 0.74 12.50 -10.23
C LYS A 161 0.54 11.54 -9.07
N GLN A 162 -0.38 10.62 -9.17
CA GLN A 162 -0.71 9.69 -8.09
C GLN A 162 -1.47 8.48 -8.59
N VAL A 163 -1.31 7.39 -7.87
CA VAL A 163 -2.09 6.18 -8.00
C VAL A 163 -2.80 5.94 -6.68
N TRP A 164 -4.05 5.52 -6.75
CA TRP A 164 -4.84 5.13 -5.59
C TRP A 164 -5.14 3.65 -5.66
N MET A 165 -4.97 2.96 -4.55
CA MET A 165 -5.50 1.62 -4.33
C MET A 165 -6.68 1.74 -3.37
N ILE A 166 -7.84 1.22 -3.79
CA ILE A 166 -9.07 1.33 -3.02
C ILE A 166 -9.60 -0.08 -2.78
N TRP A 167 -9.62 -0.51 -1.52
CA TRP A 167 -10.21 -1.80 -1.14
C TRP A 167 -11.70 -1.66 -0.90
N GLN A 168 -12.47 -2.65 -1.33
CA GLN A 168 -13.90 -2.69 -1.09
C GLN A 168 -14.20 -2.74 0.41
N ARG A 169 -13.40 -3.51 1.16
CA ARG A 169 -13.50 -3.58 2.62
C ARG A 169 -13.22 -2.23 3.26
N ASP A 170 -14.19 -1.73 4.04
CA ASP A 170 -14.13 -0.45 4.75
C ASP A 170 -13.76 0.74 3.86
N GLN A 171 -13.83 0.56 2.54
CA GLN A 171 -13.46 1.56 1.53
C GLN A 171 -12.07 2.17 1.80
N MET A 172 -11.14 1.34 2.29
CA MET A 172 -9.81 1.78 2.63
C MET A 172 -9.05 2.25 1.40
N VAL A 173 -8.37 3.38 1.55
CA VAL A 173 -7.67 4.05 0.46
C VAL A 173 -6.19 4.19 0.80
N ARG A 174 -5.33 3.72 -0.11
CA ARG A 174 -3.89 3.97 -0.09
C ARG A 174 -3.52 4.87 -1.25
N ARG A 175 -2.88 5.98 -0.96
CA ARG A 175 -2.34 6.91 -1.96
C ARG A 175 -0.87 6.58 -2.22
N ILE A 176 -0.51 6.53 -3.49
CA ILE A 176 0.87 6.39 -3.97
C ILE A 176 1.19 7.67 -4.75
N ALA A 177 2.13 8.48 -4.26
CA ALA A 177 2.57 9.69 -4.96
C ALA A 177 3.56 9.31 -6.06
N MET A 178 3.32 9.73 -7.30
CA MET A 178 4.24 9.46 -8.42
C MET A 178 5.38 10.48 -8.37
N THR A 179 6.42 10.16 -7.60
CA THR A 179 7.60 11.00 -7.34
C THR A 179 8.81 10.13 -7.01
N ASP A 180 10.00 10.70 -7.13
CA ASP A 180 11.27 9.98 -6.95
C ASP A 180 11.78 9.98 -5.51
N LYS A 181 11.20 10.81 -4.64
CA LYS A 181 11.74 11.02 -3.28
C LYS A 181 10.64 11.07 -2.26
N HIS A 182 10.90 10.42 -1.13
CA HIS A 182 10.12 10.60 0.07
C HIS A 182 10.24 11.99 0.66
N SER A 183 9.27 12.38 1.47
CA SER A 183 9.30 13.62 2.24
C SER A 183 10.49 13.62 3.20
N ALA A 184 11.04 14.79 3.47
CA ALA A 184 12.14 14.93 4.44
C ALA A 184 11.72 14.51 5.88
N HIS A 185 10.43 14.60 6.17
CA HIS A 185 9.85 14.27 7.48
C HIS A 185 8.60 13.43 7.28
N VAL A 186 8.76 12.11 7.21
CA VAL A 186 7.64 11.17 7.10
C VAL A 186 7.01 10.98 8.48
N LYS A 187 5.69 11.17 8.56
CA LYS A 187 4.91 10.88 9.77
C LYS A 187 4.40 9.44 9.71
N PRO A 188 4.64 8.63 10.74
CA PRO A 188 4.13 7.27 10.78
C PRO A 188 2.61 7.21 10.61
N SER A 189 2.14 6.29 9.76
CA SER A 189 0.72 6.03 9.53
C SER A 189 0.48 4.57 9.18
N TRP A 190 -0.79 4.13 9.09
CA TRP A 190 -1.13 2.76 8.71
C TRP A 190 -0.58 2.35 7.34
N PHE A 191 -0.66 3.25 6.36
CA PHE A 191 -0.18 2.99 5.01
C PHE A 191 1.18 3.63 4.72
N GLY A 192 1.80 4.31 5.71
CA GLY A 192 3.06 5.00 5.55
C GLY A 192 3.02 6.09 4.48
N GLU A 193 4.18 6.45 3.99
CA GLU A 193 4.35 7.26 2.78
C GLU A 193 4.76 6.34 1.63
N SER A 194 3.89 6.22 0.63
CA SER A 194 4.15 5.45 -0.59
C SER A 194 4.46 6.39 -1.74
N ILE A 195 5.63 6.20 -2.34
CA ILE A 195 6.00 6.83 -3.61
C ILE A 195 6.04 5.77 -4.71
N GLY A 196 5.80 6.18 -5.95
CA GLY A 196 5.72 5.25 -7.07
C GLY A 196 6.35 5.76 -8.34
N ARG A 197 6.75 4.82 -9.19
CA ARG A 197 7.17 5.06 -10.56
C ARG A 197 6.76 3.90 -11.45
N TYR A 198 6.69 4.16 -12.74
CA TYR A 198 6.55 3.08 -13.71
C TYR A 198 7.92 2.69 -14.26
N GLU A 199 8.20 1.40 -14.27
CA GLU A 199 9.50 0.84 -14.68
C GLU A 199 9.28 -0.54 -15.28
N ASN A 200 9.73 -0.76 -16.54
CA ASN A 200 9.63 -2.06 -17.22
C ASN A 200 8.23 -2.69 -17.21
N ASP A 201 7.22 -1.91 -17.54
CA ASP A 201 5.81 -2.31 -17.55
C ASP A 201 5.22 -2.70 -16.17
N GLU A 202 5.88 -2.27 -15.10
CA GLU A 202 5.44 -2.46 -13.72
C GLU A 202 5.17 -1.11 -13.02
N LEU A 203 4.27 -1.12 -12.06
CA LEU A 203 4.17 -0.07 -11.05
C LEU A 203 5.06 -0.49 -9.87
N VAL A 204 6.12 0.26 -9.66
CA VAL A 204 7.04 0.07 -8.53
C VAL A 204 6.66 1.04 -7.44
N VAL A 205 6.42 0.52 -6.24
CA VAL A 205 5.98 1.31 -5.07
C VAL A 205 6.97 1.11 -3.94
N ASP A 206 7.46 2.20 -3.41
CA ASP A 206 8.39 2.26 -2.29
C ASP A 206 7.67 2.88 -1.09
N THR A 207 7.69 2.22 0.08
CA THR A 207 6.92 2.64 1.24
C THR A 207 7.75 2.59 2.51
N ILE A 208 7.73 3.71 3.23
CA ILE A 208 8.36 3.90 4.54
C ILE A 208 7.40 4.59 5.52
N GLY A 209 7.81 4.78 6.77
CA GLY A 209 7.00 5.49 7.77
C GLY A 209 5.74 4.74 8.17
N LEU A 210 5.85 3.44 8.35
CA LEU A 210 4.75 2.59 8.79
C LEU A 210 4.63 2.63 10.31
N SER A 211 3.38 2.78 10.80
CA SER A 211 3.09 2.75 12.23
C SER A 211 3.25 1.35 12.79
N THR A 212 3.91 1.22 13.92
CA THR A 212 4.04 -0.06 14.65
C THR A 212 2.83 -0.38 15.52
N HIS A 213 1.89 0.56 15.64
CA HIS A 213 0.70 0.37 16.47
C HIS A 213 -0.25 -0.66 15.84
N MET A 214 -0.31 -1.85 16.43
CA MET A 214 -1.20 -2.95 15.99
C MET A 214 -1.05 -3.33 14.51
N SER A 215 0.12 -3.10 13.94
CA SER A 215 0.48 -3.41 12.57
C SER A 215 1.40 -4.63 12.53
N TYR A 216 1.17 -5.50 11.56
CA TYR A 216 1.96 -6.72 11.36
C TYR A 216 2.25 -6.93 9.87
N ILE A 217 3.37 -7.56 9.59
CA ILE A 217 3.81 -7.83 8.22
C ILE A 217 2.92 -8.88 7.56
N ASP A 218 2.44 -9.85 8.35
CA ASP A 218 1.66 -10.97 7.87
C ASP A 218 0.62 -11.46 8.89
N MET A 219 -0.10 -12.51 8.54
CA MET A 219 -1.14 -13.09 9.38
C MET A 219 -0.61 -13.94 10.52
N PHE A 220 0.69 -14.23 10.57
CA PHE A 220 1.36 -14.85 11.72
C PHE A 220 1.69 -13.84 12.80
N ARG A 221 1.35 -12.57 12.60
CA ARG A 221 1.64 -11.45 13.52
C ARG A 221 3.13 -11.20 13.64
N THR A 222 3.85 -11.36 12.53
CA THR A 222 5.26 -10.97 12.47
C THR A 222 5.38 -9.47 12.73
N PRO A 223 6.05 -9.08 13.83
CA PRO A 223 6.17 -7.68 14.20
C PRO A 223 7.14 -6.95 13.28
N HIS A 224 7.15 -5.63 13.38
CA HIS A 224 8.12 -4.78 12.70
C HIS A 224 8.44 -3.54 13.54
N THR A 225 9.49 -2.83 13.16
CA THR A 225 9.86 -1.54 13.73
C THR A 225 9.48 -0.37 12.80
N GLU A 226 9.79 0.85 13.23
CA GLU A 226 9.63 2.05 12.38
C GLU A 226 10.58 2.06 11.17
N LYS A 227 11.58 1.15 11.14
CA LYS A 227 12.50 0.97 10.03
C LYS A 227 11.95 0.07 8.92
N LEU A 228 10.71 -0.41 9.08
CA LEU A 228 10.09 -1.22 8.05
C LEU A 228 10.05 -0.45 6.72
N HIS A 229 10.64 -1.07 5.71
CA HIS A 229 10.66 -0.57 4.34
C HIS A 229 10.14 -1.66 3.41
N VAL A 230 9.16 -1.32 2.60
CA VAL A 230 8.49 -2.26 1.71
C VAL A 230 8.59 -1.76 0.27
N LEU A 231 9.16 -2.58 -0.60
CA LEU A 231 9.22 -2.34 -2.04
C LEU A 231 8.29 -3.34 -2.73
N GLU A 232 7.31 -2.83 -3.47
CA GLU A 232 6.32 -3.62 -4.20
C GLU A 232 6.45 -3.37 -5.70
N ARG A 233 6.33 -4.42 -6.50
CA ARG A 233 6.33 -4.36 -7.97
C ARG A 233 5.06 -5.03 -8.48
N PHE A 234 4.18 -4.26 -9.06
CA PHE A 234 2.91 -4.74 -9.61
C PHE A 234 2.98 -4.83 -11.12
N LYS A 235 2.69 -5.99 -11.66
CA LYS A 235 2.60 -6.22 -13.11
C LYS A 235 1.34 -6.99 -13.48
N ILE A 236 0.86 -6.75 -14.70
CA ILE A 236 -0.19 -7.58 -15.31
C ILE A 236 0.47 -8.72 -16.07
N THR A 237 -0.05 -9.94 -15.91
CA THR A 237 0.42 -11.09 -16.69
C THR A 237 0.21 -10.89 -18.19
N ALA A 238 1.00 -11.58 -19.03
CA ALA A 238 0.96 -11.42 -20.48
C ALA A 238 -0.41 -11.69 -21.09
N ASP A 239 -1.23 -12.56 -20.47
CA ASP A 239 -2.61 -12.86 -20.88
C ASP A 239 -3.64 -11.81 -20.41
N GLY A 240 -3.20 -10.81 -19.64
CA GLY A 240 -4.04 -9.72 -19.13
C GLY A 240 -5.02 -10.12 -18.03
N LYS A 241 -4.97 -11.36 -17.55
CA LYS A 241 -5.99 -11.90 -16.62
C LYS A 241 -5.63 -11.74 -15.15
N PHE A 242 -4.35 -11.59 -14.84
CA PHE A 242 -3.87 -11.56 -13.47
C PHE A 242 -3.01 -10.33 -13.21
N LEU A 243 -3.11 -9.83 -11.99
CA LEU A 243 -2.16 -8.92 -11.39
C LEU A 243 -1.24 -9.72 -10.48
N GLU A 244 0.05 -9.54 -10.59
CA GLU A 244 1.05 -10.11 -9.71
C GLU A 244 1.79 -9.00 -8.97
N ALA A 245 2.02 -9.19 -7.67
CA ALA A 245 2.92 -8.37 -6.89
C ALA A 245 4.11 -9.19 -6.44
N PHE A 246 5.31 -8.66 -6.65
CA PHE A 246 6.53 -9.10 -6.00
C PHE A 246 6.88 -8.09 -4.93
N VAL A 247 7.11 -8.56 -3.71
CA VAL A 247 7.28 -7.69 -2.54
C VAL A 247 8.59 -8.05 -1.84
N LYS A 248 9.42 -7.03 -1.61
CA LYS A 248 10.62 -7.09 -0.78
C LYS A 248 10.34 -6.34 0.52
N ILE A 249 10.62 -6.99 1.63
CA ILE A 249 10.40 -6.46 2.98
C ILE A 249 11.75 -6.41 3.68
N THR A 250 12.12 -5.24 4.17
CA THR A 250 13.34 -5.03 4.94
C THR A 250 13.02 -4.29 6.22
N ASP A 251 13.58 -4.76 7.31
CA ASP A 251 13.61 -4.12 8.61
C ASP A 251 14.82 -4.68 9.37
N GLU A 252 15.89 -3.92 9.41
CA GLU A 252 17.17 -4.36 9.96
C GLU A 252 17.13 -4.67 11.46
N ASP A 253 16.14 -4.12 12.18
CA ASP A 253 15.94 -4.41 13.58
C ASP A 253 15.05 -5.64 13.80
N THR A 254 14.26 -6.06 12.81
CA THR A 254 13.39 -7.22 12.86
C THR A 254 14.00 -8.46 12.22
N PHE A 255 14.69 -8.30 11.09
CA PHE A 255 15.22 -9.39 10.27
C PHE A 255 16.73 -9.38 10.14
N ASN A 256 17.32 -10.56 10.00
CA ASN A 256 18.75 -10.74 9.72
C ASN A 256 19.06 -10.54 8.22
N GLU A 257 18.07 -10.69 7.35
CA GLU A 257 18.16 -10.49 5.91
C GLU A 257 16.78 -10.08 5.35
N PRO A 258 16.72 -9.50 4.14
CA PRO A 258 15.43 -9.20 3.48
C PRO A 258 14.61 -10.46 3.26
N ILE A 259 13.30 -10.34 3.47
CA ILE A 259 12.34 -11.37 3.08
C ILE A 259 11.55 -10.95 1.85
N TYR A 260 11.13 -11.93 1.06
CA TYR A 260 10.42 -11.70 -0.20
C TYR A 260 9.16 -12.54 -0.24
N GLY A 261 8.13 -12.00 -0.88
CA GLY A 261 6.90 -12.71 -1.12
C GLY A 261 6.30 -12.36 -2.47
N THR A 262 5.43 -13.21 -2.94
CA THR A 262 4.62 -12.92 -4.13
C THR A 262 3.15 -13.01 -3.79
N LYS A 263 2.32 -12.32 -4.57
CA LYS A 263 0.87 -12.33 -4.44
C LYS A 263 0.24 -12.23 -5.81
N ARG A 264 -0.95 -12.83 -5.98
CA ARG A 264 -1.67 -12.83 -7.24
C ARG A 264 -3.14 -12.50 -7.03
N TRP A 265 -3.68 -11.72 -7.95
CA TRP A 265 -5.11 -11.39 -8.04
C TRP A 265 -5.61 -11.65 -9.43
N ARG A 266 -6.86 -12.07 -9.52
CA ARG A 266 -7.54 -12.30 -10.80
C ARG A 266 -8.39 -11.09 -11.16
N LYS A 267 -8.35 -10.72 -12.42
CA LYS A 267 -9.22 -9.72 -13.01
C LYS A 267 -10.63 -10.29 -13.19
N LEU A 268 -11.61 -9.72 -12.53
CA LEU A 268 -13.02 -10.10 -12.67
C LEU A 268 -13.89 -8.87 -12.74
N ASP A 269 -14.97 -8.98 -13.52
CA ASP A 269 -16.02 -7.98 -13.51
C ASP A 269 -16.64 -7.94 -12.12
N ASN A 270 -16.86 -6.76 -11.60
CA ASN A 270 -17.40 -6.58 -10.26
C ASN A 270 -18.19 -5.28 -10.17
N GLU A 271 -19.31 -5.35 -9.44
CA GLU A 271 -20.00 -4.18 -8.97
C GLU A 271 -19.39 -3.76 -7.64
N TRP A 272 -19.25 -2.47 -7.43
CA TRP A 272 -18.81 -1.94 -6.15
C TRP A 272 -19.90 -2.22 -5.11
N ARG A 273 -19.53 -2.94 -4.06
CA ARG A 273 -20.41 -3.25 -2.93
C ARG A 273 -19.84 -2.65 -1.66
N GLU A 274 -20.68 -2.26 -0.76
CA GLU A 274 -20.22 -1.92 0.59
C GLU A 274 -19.82 -3.19 1.34
N SER A 275 -18.73 -3.10 2.07
CA SER A 275 -18.24 -4.12 2.99
C SER A 275 -17.69 -3.41 4.21
N ILE A 276 -18.49 -3.25 5.21
CA ILE A 276 -18.18 -2.48 6.41
C ILE A 276 -17.91 -3.45 7.55
N CYS A 277 -16.67 -3.46 8.02
CA CYS A 277 -16.20 -4.35 9.07
C CYS A 277 -17.04 -4.19 10.36
N ARG A 278 -17.39 -2.97 10.72
CA ARG A 278 -18.11 -2.68 11.96
C ARG A 278 -19.53 -3.26 11.99
N GLU A 279 -20.18 -3.33 10.83
CA GLU A 279 -21.53 -3.92 10.74
C GLU A 279 -21.51 -5.43 10.99
N ASN A 280 -20.39 -6.08 10.69
CA ASN A 280 -20.18 -7.52 10.88
C ASN A 280 -19.43 -7.84 12.17
N ASN A 281 -19.07 -6.84 12.97
CA ASN A 281 -18.26 -7.00 14.19
C ASN A 281 -19.13 -7.13 15.45
N ASP A 282 -20.39 -7.49 15.29
CA ASP A 282 -21.27 -7.88 16.36
C ASP A 282 -21.04 -9.34 16.73
N ASP A 283 -20.83 -9.66 17.99
CA ASP A 283 -20.78 -11.04 18.48
C ASP A 283 -22.21 -11.63 18.57
N LYS A 284 -22.94 -11.62 17.47
CA LYS A 284 -24.34 -12.09 17.36
C LYS A 284 -24.51 -13.56 17.75
N PHE A 285 -23.42 -14.32 17.74
CA PHE A 285 -23.42 -15.75 18.01
C PHE A 285 -22.77 -16.09 19.36
N ASN A 286 -22.45 -15.08 20.15
CA ASN A 286 -21.84 -15.24 21.48
C ASN A 286 -20.57 -16.12 21.48
N HIS A 287 -19.73 -15.90 20.48
CA HIS A 287 -18.45 -16.64 20.35
C HIS A 287 -17.37 -16.15 21.30
N ASN A 288 -17.66 -15.16 22.15
CA ASN A 288 -16.70 -14.49 23.05
C ASN A 288 -15.43 -14.02 22.32
N LEU A 289 -15.57 -13.69 21.05
CA LEU A 289 -14.43 -13.34 20.22
C LEU A 289 -13.74 -12.09 20.74
N PHE A 290 -14.50 -11.13 21.23
CA PHE A 290 -14.02 -9.97 21.99
C PHE A 290 -15.22 -9.30 22.68
N PRO A 291 -15.26 -9.22 24.00
CA PRO A 291 -16.24 -8.37 24.62
C PRO A 291 -16.00 -6.94 24.12
N ILE A 292 -17.00 -6.36 23.47
CA ILE A 292 -16.96 -4.95 23.09
C ILE A 292 -16.82 -4.18 24.41
N PRO A 293 -15.77 -3.37 24.61
CA PRO A 293 -15.67 -2.56 25.81
C PRO A 293 -16.90 -1.66 25.89
N THR A 294 -17.72 -1.88 26.88
CA THR A 294 -18.84 -0.98 27.16
C THR A 294 -18.42 -0.02 28.26
N ALA A 295 -18.44 1.27 27.95
CA ALA A 295 -18.29 2.29 28.96
C ALA A 295 -19.52 2.25 29.88
N LYS A 296 -19.31 2.25 31.21
CA LYS A 296 -20.38 2.32 32.20
C LYS A 296 -21.03 3.71 32.24
N THR A 297 -20.32 4.70 31.76
CA THR A 297 -20.76 6.11 31.67
C THR A 297 -20.37 6.65 30.30
N SER A 298 -21.25 7.44 29.71
CA SER A 298 -20.96 8.22 28.51
C SER A 298 -19.88 9.26 28.84
N ASP A 299 -18.91 9.45 27.96
CA ASP A 299 -17.81 10.41 28.08
C ASP A 299 -17.99 11.63 27.13
N PHE A 300 -19.20 11.86 26.64
CA PHE A 300 -19.61 13.01 25.81
C PHE A 300 -20.78 13.76 26.43
#